data_d85b004a8bedd8369ab11252b2e9fba4
#
_entry.id   d85b004a8bedd8369ab11252b2e9fba4
#
_cell.length_a   1.000
_cell.length_b   1.000
_cell.length_c   1.000
_cell.angle_alpha   90.00
_cell.angle_beta   90.00
_cell.angle_gamma   90.00
#
_symmetry.space_group_name_H-M   'P 1'
#
loop_
_entity.id
_entity.type
_entity.pdbx_description
1 polymer ?
#
loop_
_entity_poly.entity_id
_entity_poly.type
_entity_poly.pdbx_seq_one_letter_code
_entity_poly.pdbx_strand_id
1 'polypeptide(L)'
;MMQIIDATGKACPQPVIMTKDALLSEEQITVIVDNPISRDNVKRFAKSQGCSVTSQEKDALFHLIITKGSQAISDIKTSEIIDCQTGLKKLKGRTLFYIASDQTGIGAEELGHILMRAFIKTIKDLDEKPEKIIFINSGVKLSCKGSKVIEDLKDLEKSGIKILSCGTCLDFYGLKEDLAAGTISNMYEILSALQDAEKVIRP
;
A
#
# COMPACT_ATOMS: atom_id res chain seq x y z
N MET A 1 -28.07 -11.89 -9.07
CA MET A 1 -27.21 -12.44 -10.17
C MET A 1 -25.77 -12.12 -9.85
N MET A 2 -24.84 -13.02 -10.11
CA MET A 2 -23.42 -12.74 -9.88
C MET A 2 -22.93 -11.75 -10.95
N GLN A 3 -22.52 -10.55 -10.55
CA GLN A 3 -22.04 -9.53 -11.47
C GLN A 3 -20.64 -9.90 -11.97
N ILE A 4 -20.45 -9.83 -13.30
CA ILE A 4 -19.15 -10.03 -13.94
C ILE A 4 -18.61 -8.67 -14.36
N ILE A 5 -17.37 -8.38 -13.98
CA ILE A 5 -16.66 -7.14 -14.27
C ILE A 5 -15.48 -7.47 -15.17
N ASP A 6 -15.54 -7.02 -16.40
CA ASP A 6 -14.43 -7.11 -17.33
C ASP A 6 -13.49 -5.91 -17.14
N ALA A 7 -12.32 -6.17 -16.59
CA ALA A 7 -11.26 -5.19 -16.39
C ALA A 7 -10.01 -5.50 -17.21
N THR A 8 -10.16 -6.28 -18.31
CA THR A 8 -9.07 -6.56 -19.26
C THR A 8 -8.61 -5.25 -19.93
N GLY A 9 -7.33 -5.13 -20.22
CA GLY A 9 -6.73 -3.93 -20.84
C GLY A 9 -6.75 -2.67 -19.96
N LYS A 10 -7.19 -2.77 -18.71
CA LYS A 10 -7.23 -1.62 -17.79
C LYS A 10 -5.94 -1.51 -17.00
N ALA A 11 -5.34 -0.31 -17.02
CA ALA A 11 -4.16 -0.02 -16.21
C ALA A 11 -4.51 0.20 -14.73
N CYS A 12 -3.54 -0.05 -13.83
CA CYS A 12 -3.66 0.31 -12.41
C CYS A 12 -3.96 1.83 -12.28
N PRO A 13 -4.91 2.26 -11.43
CA PRO A 13 -5.67 1.48 -10.43
C PRO A 13 -7.07 1.02 -10.89
N GLN A 14 -7.42 1.14 -12.18
CA GLN A 14 -8.79 0.93 -12.69
C GLN A 14 -9.42 -0.41 -12.27
N PRO A 15 -8.76 -1.59 -12.39
CA PRO A 15 -9.34 -2.85 -11.96
C PRO A 15 -9.75 -2.86 -10.47
N VAL A 16 -8.96 -2.20 -9.62
CA VAL A 16 -9.24 -2.08 -8.18
C VAL A 16 -10.44 -1.18 -7.93
N ILE A 17 -10.55 -0.04 -8.64
CA ILE A 17 -11.69 0.89 -8.53
C ILE A 17 -12.98 0.20 -8.96
N MET A 18 -12.98 -0.47 -10.12
CA MET A 18 -14.15 -1.20 -10.63
C MET A 18 -14.59 -2.31 -9.64
N THR A 19 -13.63 -3.00 -9.03
CA THR A 19 -13.90 -4.00 -7.97
C THR A 19 -14.56 -3.35 -6.76
N LYS A 20 -14.02 -2.21 -6.30
CA LYS A 20 -14.59 -1.46 -5.17
C LYS A 20 -16.04 -1.05 -5.44
N ASP A 21 -16.28 -0.42 -6.59
CA ASP A 21 -17.61 0.10 -6.93
C ASP A 21 -18.65 -1.01 -7.00
N ALA A 22 -18.30 -2.15 -7.59
CA ALA A 22 -19.20 -3.30 -7.64
C ALA A 22 -19.45 -3.94 -6.28
N LEU A 23 -18.46 -3.96 -5.41
CA LEU A 23 -18.64 -4.44 -4.03
C LEU A 23 -19.53 -3.52 -3.18
N LEU A 24 -19.83 -2.30 -3.58
CA LEU A 24 -20.81 -1.46 -2.88
C LEU A 24 -22.23 -2.03 -2.97
N SER A 25 -22.59 -2.60 -4.12
CA SER A 25 -23.95 -3.09 -4.42
C SER A 25 -24.11 -4.60 -4.37
N GLU A 26 -23.05 -5.37 -4.56
CA GLU A 26 -23.11 -6.81 -4.70
C GLU A 26 -22.36 -7.54 -3.58
N GLU A 27 -22.92 -8.68 -3.14
CA GLU A 27 -22.30 -9.57 -2.13
C GLU A 27 -21.23 -10.48 -2.74
N GLN A 28 -21.38 -10.81 -4.04
CA GLN A 28 -20.45 -11.64 -4.78
C GLN A 28 -20.28 -11.12 -6.19
N ILE A 29 -19.02 -10.99 -6.62
CA ILE A 29 -18.66 -10.54 -7.95
C ILE A 29 -17.58 -11.42 -8.56
N THR A 30 -17.49 -11.42 -9.89
CA THR A 30 -16.35 -11.99 -10.63
C THR A 30 -15.64 -10.88 -11.38
N VAL A 31 -14.35 -10.69 -11.12
CA VAL A 31 -13.50 -9.71 -11.83
C VAL A 31 -12.57 -10.46 -12.76
N ILE A 32 -12.53 -10.03 -14.03
CA ILE A 32 -11.68 -10.60 -15.07
C ILE A 32 -10.57 -9.62 -15.38
N VAL A 33 -9.32 -10.08 -15.35
CA VAL A 33 -8.12 -9.27 -15.68
C VAL A 33 -7.17 -10.11 -16.54
N ASP A 34 -6.33 -9.44 -17.33
CA ASP A 34 -5.45 -10.03 -18.33
C ASP A 34 -3.97 -10.12 -17.91
N ASN A 35 -3.64 -9.64 -16.74
CA ASN A 35 -2.24 -9.63 -16.28
C ASN A 35 -2.11 -9.93 -14.78
N PRO A 36 -0.96 -10.53 -14.37
CA PRO A 36 -0.73 -10.93 -12.97
C PRO A 36 -0.74 -9.76 -11.99
N ILE A 37 -0.33 -8.55 -12.41
CA ILE A 37 -0.27 -7.37 -11.56
C ILE A 37 -1.68 -6.94 -11.15
N SER A 38 -2.58 -6.83 -12.13
CA SER A 38 -3.98 -6.49 -11.88
C SER A 38 -4.66 -7.55 -11.02
N ARG A 39 -4.40 -8.85 -11.28
CA ARG A 39 -4.87 -9.95 -10.45
C ARG A 39 -4.44 -9.76 -8.98
N ASP A 40 -3.15 -9.55 -8.75
CA ASP A 40 -2.60 -9.46 -7.39
C ASP A 40 -3.08 -8.20 -6.66
N ASN A 41 -3.24 -7.08 -7.38
CA ASN A 41 -3.77 -5.84 -6.83
C ASN A 41 -5.24 -5.97 -6.43
N VAL A 42 -6.08 -6.54 -7.29
CA VAL A 42 -7.51 -6.81 -6.99
C VAL A 42 -7.64 -7.79 -5.82
N LYS A 43 -6.85 -8.87 -5.83
CA LYS A 43 -6.85 -9.87 -4.75
C LYS A 43 -6.48 -9.26 -3.40
N ARG A 44 -5.45 -8.41 -3.38
CA ARG A 44 -5.01 -7.71 -2.15
C ARG A 44 -6.05 -6.73 -1.68
N PHE A 45 -6.59 -5.91 -2.58
CA PHE A 45 -7.67 -4.99 -2.24
C PHE A 45 -8.87 -5.71 -1.63
N ALA A 46 -9.39 -6.76 -2.29
CA ALA A 46 -10.54 -7.49 -1.79
C ALA A 46 -10.29 -8.12 -0.41
N LYS A 47 -9.09 -8.68 -0.19
CA LYS A 47 -8.68 -9.21 1.13
C LYS A 47 -8.62 -8.12 2.20
N SER A 48 -8.12 -6.92 1.87
CA SER A 48 -8.08 -5.79 2.83
C SER A 48 -9.48 -5.30 3.21
N GLN A 49 -10.48 -5.55 2.36
CA GLN A 49 -11.89 -5.29 2.64
C GLN A 49 -12.61 -6.47 3.35
N GLY A 50 -11.87 -7.46 3.84
CA GLY A 50 -12.44 -8.62 4.52
C GLY A 50 -13.16 -9.62 3.61
N CYS A 51 -12.97 -9.52 2.29
CA CYS A 51 -13.59 -10.44 1.34
C CYS A 51 -12.76 -11.73 1.16
N SER A 52 -13.43 -12.84 0.90
CA SER A 52 -12.78 -14.05 0.38
C SER A 52 -12.55 -13.92 -1.13
N VAL A 53 -11.40 -14.43 -1.61
CA VAL A 53 -11.04 -14.34 -3.02
C VAL A 53 -10.50 -15.68 -3.52
N THR A 54 -11.15 -16.22 -4.55
CA THR A 54 -10.67 -17.38 -5.31
C THR A 54 -10.27 -16.93 -6.71
N SER A 55 -9.08 -17.32 -7.17
CA SER A 55 -8.58 -16.97 -8.51
C SER A 55 -8.43 -18.22 -9.36
N GLN A 56 -8.94 -18.17 -10.57
CA GLN A 56 -8.82 -19.21 -11.58
C GLN A 56 -8.24 -18.60 -12.85
N GLU A 57 -7.35 -19.31 -13.53
CA GLU A 57 -6.82 -18.92 -14.84
C GLU A 57 -7.56 -19.71 -15.91
N LYS A 58 -8.13 -19.00 -16.87
CA LYS A 58 -8.85 -19.58 -17.99
C LYS A 58 -8.64 -18.70 -19.23
N ASP A 59 -8.28 -19.31 -20.35
CA ASP A 59 -8.07 -18.62 -21.64
C ASP A 59 -7.06 -17.45 -21.55
N ALA A 60 -5.97 -17.64 -20.80
CA ALA A 60 -4.95 -16.63 -20.50
C ALA A 60 -5.49 -15.38 -19.73
N LEU A 61 -6.68 -15.49 -19.14
CA LEU A 61 -7.29 -14.47 -18.29
C LEU A 61 -7.40 -14.97 -16.86
N PHE A 62 -7.33 -14.05 -15.90
CA PHE A 62 -7.54 -14.35 -14.48
C PHE A 62 -8.96 -13.96 -14.07
N HIS A 63 -9.72 -14.95 -13.61
CA HIS A 63 -11.06 -14.80 -13.07
C HIS A 63 -10.98 -14.81 -11.54
N LEU A 64 -11.28 -13.68 -10.90
CA LEU A 64 -11.29 -13.55 -9.45
C LEU A 64 -12.74 -13.55 -8.96
N ILE A 65 -13.14 -14.61 -8.26
CA ILE A 65 -14.43 -14.68 -7.58
C ILE A 65 -14.22 -14.09 -6.19
N ILE A 66 -14.91 -13.00 -5.91
CA ILE A 66 -14.80 -12.22 -4.68
C ILE A 66 -16.13 -12.26 -3.98
N THR A 67 -16.13 -12.69 -2.72
CA THR A 67 -17.33 -12.77 -1.88
C THR A 67 -17.09 -11.99 -0.60
N LYS A 68 -18.03 -11.12 -0.21
CA LYS A 68 -17.98 -10.42 1.07
C LYS A 68 -18.02 -11.42 2.21
N GLY A 69 -17.16 -11.29 3.20
CA GLY A 69 -17.22 -12.03 4.43
C GLY A 69 -18.38 -11.53 5.30
N SER A 70 -18.96 -12.40 6.13
CA SER A 70 -20.05 -12.05 7.06
C SER A 70 -19.68 -10.96 8.10
N GLN A 71 -18.45 -10.48 8.14
CA GLN A 71 -17.95 -9.40 8.99
C GLN A 71 -17.54 -8.13 8.22
N ALA A 72 -17.82 -8.06 6.92
CA ALA A 72 -17.24 -7.04 6.04
C ALA A 72 -17.92 -5.66 6.07
N ILE A 73 -18.93 -5.37 6.85
CA ILE A 73 -19.62 -4.06 6.85
C ILE A 73 -20.10 -3.62 8.24
N SER A 74 -19.44 -3.99 9.34
CA SER A 74 -19.83 -3.43 10.64
C SER A 74 -18.79 -2.53 11.33
N ASP A 75 -17.62 -2.37 10.75
CA ASP A 75 -16.57 -1.54 11.36
C ASP A 75 -16.01 -0.46 10.42
N ILE A 76 -16.89 0.37 9.84
CA ILE A 76 -16.57 1.79 9.85
C ILE A 76 -16.71 2.17 11.32
N LYS A 77 -15.64 2.04 12.06
CA LYS A 77 -15.56 2.63 13.38
C LYS A 77 -15.61 4.15 13.23
N THR A 78 -16.84 4.64 13.11
CA THR A 78 -17.21 5.92 13.70
C THR A 78 -17.16 5.71 15.21
N SER A 79 -15.98 5.58 15.75
CA SER A 79 -15.76 5.56 17.19
C SER A 79 -14.55 6.40 17.49
N GLU A 80 -14.82 7.68 17.56
CA GLU A 80 -14.35 8.43 18.72
C GLU A 80 -15.41 9.46 19.02
N ILE A 81 -16.45 9.00 19.70
CA ILE A 81 -17.29 9.85 20.53
C ILE A 81 -16.33 10.50 21.52
N ILE A 82 -16.27 11.80 21.45
CA ILE A 82 -15.58 12.69 22.36
C ILE A 82 -16.08 12.38 23.78
N ASP A 83 -15.26 11.68 24.55
CA ASP A 83 -15.40 11.69 26.02
C ASP A 83 -14.75 12.97 26.53
N CYS A 84 -15.61 13.94 26.90
CA CYS A 84 -15.25 15.26 27.39
C CYS A 84 -14.73 15.28 28.84
N GLN A 85 -14.21 14.19 29.38
CA GLN A 85 -13.82 14.19 30.81
C GLN A 85 -12.51 13.46 31.15
N THR A 86 -11.48 13.48 30.34
CA THR A 86 -10.13 13.26 30.90
C THR A 86 -9.05 13.78 29.95
N GLY A 87 -8.20 14.62 30.50
CA GLY A 87 -7.04 15.28 29.98
C GLY A 87 -6.51 14.82 28.61
N LEU A 88 -6.27 15.79 27.76
CA LEU A 88 -5.61 15.71 26.46
C LEU A 88 -4.63 14.52 26.32
N LYS A 89 -5.12 13.33 25.97
CA LYS A 89 -4.29 12.35 25.29
C LYS A 89 -3.97 12.98 23.95
N LYS A 90 -2.73 13.44 23.82
CA LYS A 90 -2.16 13.88 22.54
C LYS A 90 -2.50 12.79 21.54
N LEU A 91 -3.49 13.02 20.68
CA LEU A 91 -3.78 12.15 19.55
C LEU A 91 -2.45 12.09 18.79
N LYS A 92 -1.82 10.92 18.77
CA LYS A 92 -0.61 10.72 17.98
C LYS A 92 -1.03 10.93 16.53
N GLY A 93 -0.67 12.09 15.98
CA GLY A 93 -0.98 12.42 14.60
C GLY A 93 -0.45 11.33 13.67
N ARG A 94 -1.29 10.87 12.75
CA ARG A 94 -0.92 9.84 11.77
C ARG A 94 0.07 10.43 10.78
N THR A 95 1.36 10.34 11.10
CA THR A 95 2.44 10.77 10.20
C THR A 95 2.75 9.67 9.20
N LEU A 96 2.87 10.05 7.93
CA LEU A 96 3.22 9.17 6.83
C LEU A 96 4.46 9.72 6.11
N PHE A 97 5.42 8.86 5.80
CA PHE A 97 6.57 9.20 4.97
C PHE A 97 6.32 8.70 3.56
N TYR A 98 6.37 9.63 2.58
CA TYR A 98 6.16 9.34 1.17
C TYR A 98 7.46 9.56 0.41
N ILE A 99 8.12 8.48 0.03
CA ILE A 99 9.46 8.46 -0.54
C ILE A 99 9.37 8.09 -2.02
N ALA A 100 9.51 9.10 -2.87
CA ALA A 100 9.36 8.96 -4.32
C ALA A 100 10.68 8.74 -5.06
N SER A 101 11.81 8.82 -4.37
CA SER A 101 13.14 8.67 -4.95
C SER A 101 14.04 7.87 -4.02
N ASP A 102 15.05 7.21 -4.56
CA ASP A 102 16.15 6.58 -3.80
C ASP A 102 17.22 7.57 -3.37
N GLN A 103 17.06 8.85 -3.73
CA GLN A 103 17.88 9.99 -3.30
C GLN A 103 16.98 11.13 -2.82
N THR A 104 17.52 12.06 -2.04
CA THR A 104 16.81 13.28 -1.60
C THR A 104 17.54 14.53 -2.05
N GLY A 105 16.75 15.56 -2.41
CA GLY A 105 17.25 16.83 -2.93
C GLY A 105 17.60 16.78 -4.42
N ILE A 106 17.90 17.97 -4.95
CA ILE A 106 18.38 18.18 -6.34
C ILE A 106 19.80 18.71 -6.26
N GLY A 107 20.76 18.03 -6.89
CA GLY A 107 22.17 18.38 -6.84
C GLY A 107 23.06 17.20 -7.15
N ALA A 108 24.09 16.99 -6.36
CA ALA A 108 24.98 15.85 -6.53
C ALA A 108 24.25 14.55 -6.17
N GLU A 109 24.14 13.63 -7.11
CA GLU A 109 23.43 12.35 -6.97
C GLU A 109 23.99 11.52 -5.81
N GLU A 110 25.32 11.44 -5.70
CA GLU A 110 25.98 10.71 -4.62
C GLU A 110 25.59 11.24 -3.24
N LEU A 111 25.53 12.57 -3.09
CA LEU A 111 25.10 13.21 -1.86
C LEU A 111 23.62 12.91 -1.58
N GLY A 112 22.76 12.95 -2.61
CA GLY A 112 21.35 12.61 -2.50
C GLY A 112 21.11 11.22 -1.94
N HIS A 113 21.87 10.22 -2.39
CA HIS A 113 21.82 8.87 -1.85
C HIS A 113 22.35 8.77 -0.41
N ILE A 114 23.41 9.54 -0.06
CA ILE A 114 23.94 9.59 1.32
C ILE A 114 22.85 10.13 2.25
N LEU A 115 22.22 11.24 1.88
CA LEU A 115 21.19 11.91 2.67
C LEU A 115 19.93 11.03 2.83
N MET A 116 19.49 10.34 1.78
CA MET A 116 18.36 9.42 1.86
C MET A 116 18.63 8.27 2.83
N ARG A 117 19.83 7.69 2.80
CA ARG A 117 20.23 6.65 3.76
C ARG A 117 20.24 7.19 5.19
N ALA A 118 20.77 8.38 5.40
CA ALA A 118 20.76 9.03 6.71
C ALA A 118 19.33 9.28 7.19
N PHE A 119 18.44 9.78 6.31
CA PHE A 119 17.02 9.99 6.60
C PHE A 119 16.37 8.69 7.12
N ILE A 120 16.48 7.59 6.38
CA ILE A 120 15.85 6.32 6.78
C ILE A 120 16.42 5.81 8.11
N LYS A 121 17.74 5.87 8.28
CA LYS A 121 18.40 5.43 9.53
C LYS A 121 17.94 6.22 10.76
N THR A 122 17.68 7.51 10.57
CA THR A 122 17.27 8.40 11.67
C THR A 122 15.81 8.20 12.10
N ILE A 123 14.96 7.56 11.26
CA ILE A 123 13.54 7.32 11.59
C ILE A 123 13.39 6.57 12.92
N LYS A 124 14.27 5.59 13.19
CA LYS A 124 14.22 4.79 14.42
C LYS A 124 14.46 5.61 15.69
N ASP A 125 15.15 6.74 15.57
CA ASP A 125 15.55 7.62 16.68
C ASP A 125 14.53 8.76 16.91
N LEU A 126 13.46 8.85 16.09
CA LEU A 126 12.39 9.82 16.28
C LEU A 126 11.55 9.46 17.51
N ASP A 127 11.18 10.46 18.31
CA ASP A 127 10.23 10.30 19.43
C ASP A 127 8.85 9.85 18.94
N GLU A 128 8.37 10.45 17.84
CA GLU A 128 7.13 10.09 17.18
C GLU A 128 7.45 9.46 15.82
N LYS A 129 7.31 8.13 15.74
CA LYS A 129 7.56 7.38 14.52
C LYS A 129 6.38 7.49 13.55
N PRO A 130 6.62 7.40 12.22
CA PRO A 130 5.53 7.37 11.25
C PRO A 130 4.70 6.09 11.42
N GLU A 131 3.41 6.19 11.11
CA GLU A 131 2.54 5.00 11.01
C GLU A 131 2.90 4.17 9.78
N LYS A 132 3.21 4.86 8.68
CA LYS A 132 3.49 4.23 7.38
C LYS A 132 4.66 4.90 6.67
N ILE A 133 5.41 4.08 5.93
CA ILE A 133 6.39 4.53 4.94
C ILE A 133 5.94 3.97 3.58
N ILE A 134 5.81 4.86 2.59
CA ILE A 134 5.38 4.50 1.24
C ILE A 134 6.50 4.80 0.27
N PHE A 135 6.90 3.78 -0.48
CA PHE A 135 7.88 3.88 -1.56
C PHE A 135 7.20 3.84 -2.91
N ILE A 136 7.47 4.82 -3.76
CA ILE A 136 7.06 4.86 -5.16
C ILE A 136 8.23 5.26 -6.06
N ASN A 137 8.06 5.13 -7.37
CA ASN A 137 9.07 5.43 -8.38
C ASN A 137 10.41 4.77 -7.99
N SER A 138 11.55 5.46 -8.12
CA SER A 138 12.85 4.88 -7.76
C SER A 138 13.02 4.62 -6.25
N GLY A 139 12.19 5.22 -5.41
CA GLY A 139 12.15 4.94 -3.97
C GLY A 139 11.92 3.46 -3.63
N VAL A 140 11.24 2.68 -4.49
CA VAL A 140 11.04 1.24 -4.28
C VAL A 140 12.34 0.44 -4.20
N LYS A 141 13.43 0.95 -4.81
CA LYS A 141 14.77 0.33 -4.75
C LYS A 141 15.29 0.24 -3.32
N LEU A 142 14.88 1.17 -2.44
CA LEU A 142 15.30 1.20 -1.04
C LEU A 142 14.75 0.01 -0.24
N SER A 143 13.60 -0.55 -0.63
CA SER A 143 12.96 -1.69 0.02
C SER A 143 13.32 -3.05 -0.59
N CYS A 144 14.21 -3.07 -1.60
CA CYS A 144 14.62 -4.28 -2.31
C CYS A 144 15.98 -4.81 -1.86
N LYS A 145 16.28 -6.06 -2.20
CA LYS A 145 17.58 -6.71 -1.97
C LYS A 145 18.72 -5.85 -2.53
N GLY A 146 19.84 -5.80 -1.82
CA GLY A 146 20.99 -4.98 -2.18
C GLY A 146 20.92 -3.54 -1.69
N SER A 147 19.79 -3.07 -1.18
CA SER A 147 19.67 -1.76 -0.55
C SER A 147 20.50 -1.67 0.73
N LYS A 148 21.24 -0.57 0.89
CA LYS A 148 22.09 -0.31 2.08
C LYS A 148 21.27 0.03 3.34
N VAL A 149 19.96 0.17 3.23
CA VAL A 149 19.05 0.49 4.34
C VAL A 149 18.04 -0.64 4.62
N ILE A 150 18.21 -1.80 4.01
CA ILE A 150 17.24 -2.89 4.10
C ILE A 150 17.05 -3.39 5.54
N GLU A 151 18.12 -3.49 6.31
CA GLU A 151 18.04 -3.94 7.70
C GLU A 151 17.37 -2.86 8.58
N ASP A 152 17.67 -1.57 8.34
CA ASP A 152 16.98 -0.48 9.04
C ASP A 152 15.47 -0.51 8.76
N LEU A 153 15.05 -0.78 7.51
CA LEU A 153 13.64 -0.90 7.14
C LEU A 153 12.96 -2.11 7.81
N LYS A 154 13.63 -3.26 7.86
CA LYS A 154 13.11 -4.45 8.57
C LYS A 154 12.93 -4.18 10.07
N ASP A 155 13.84 -3.46 10.69
CA ASP A 155 13.73 -3.11 12.10
C ASP A 155 12.58 -2.11 12.35
N LEU A 156 12.37 -1.15 11.44
CA LEU A 156 11.20 -0.27 11.47
C LEU A 156 9.90 -1.06 11.32
N GLU A 157 9.85 -2.04 10.42
CA GLU A 157 8.70 -2.93 10.23
C GLU A 157 8.41 -3.76 11.50
N LYS A 158 9.44 -4.35 12.13
CA LYS A 158 9.31 -5.05 13.42
C LYS A 158 8.79 -4.14 14.53
N SER A 159 9.10 -2.84 14.49
CA SER A 159 8.59 -1.86 15.44
C SER A 159 7.13 -1.46 15.21
N GLY A 160 6.47 -2.04 14.20
CA GLY A 160 5.05 -1.83 13.89
C GLY A 160 4.77 -0.78 12.80
N ILE A 161 5.81 -0.23 12.16
CA ILE A 161 5.65 0.70 11.03
C ILE A 161 5.25 -0.10 9.78
N LYS A 162 4.18 0.29 9.11
CA LYS A 162 3.76 -0.34 7.86
C LYS A 162 4.57 0.21 6.70
N ILE A 163 5.23 -0.68 5.95
CA ILE A 163 6.01 -0.32 4.76
C ILE A 163 5.28 -0.81 3.51
N LEU A 164 4.99 0.13 2.59
CA LEU A 164 4.26 -0.13 1.35
C LEU A 164 5.13 0.25 0.15
N SER A 165 5.29 -0.65 -0.81
CA SER A 165 6.02 -0.41 -2.06
C SER A 165 5.08 -0.54 -3.26
N CYS A 166 5.06 0.46 -4.14
CA CYS A 166 4.19 0.49 -5.32
C CYS A 166 4.50 -0.67 -6.27
N GLY A 167 3.52 -1.55 -6.49
CA GLY A 167 3.68 -2.73 -7.35
C GLY A 167 4.01 -2.38 -8.80
N THR A 168 3.37 -1.36 -9.36
CA THR A 168 3.68 -0.87 -10.72
C THR A 168 5.12 -0.39 -10.84
N CYS A 169 5.66 0.26 -9.80
CA CYS A 169 7.04 0.73 -9.81
C CYS A 169 8.03 -0.44 -9.69
N LEU A 170 7.75 -1.41 -8.82
CA LEU A 170 8.55 -2.63 -8.71
C LEU A 170 8.60 -3.41 -10.02
N ASP A 171 7.48 -3.51 -10.73
CA ASP A 171 7.43 -4.15 -12.05
C ASP A 171 8.25 -3.38 -13.08
N PHE A 172 8.10 -2.06 -13.14
CA PHE A 172 8.82 -1.21 -14.08
C PHE A 172 10.35 -1.36 -13.95
N TYR A 173 10.84 -1.50 -12.71
CA TYR A 173 12.26 -1.70 -12.43
C TYR A 173 12.68 -3.18 -12.41
N GLY A 174 11.77 -4.14 -12.62
CA GLY A 174 12.07 -5.58 -12.56
C GLY A 174 12.43 -6.06 -11.15
N LEU A 175 11.95 -5.40 -10.09
CA LEU A 175 12.35 -5.62 -8.70
C LEU A 175 11.28 -6.33 -7.84
N LYS A 176 10.23 -6.87 -8.44
CA LYS A 176 9.10 -7.45 -7.70
C LYS A 176 9.51 -8.62 -6.82
N GLU A 177 10.37 -9.49 -7.34
CA GLU A 177 10.89 -10.67 -6.62
C GLU A 177 12.02 -10.33 -5.65
N ASP A 178 12.53 -9.10 -5.72
CA ASP A 178 13.59 -8.61 -4.87
C ASP A 178 13.09 -7.77 -3.69
N LEU A 179 11.77 -7.60 -3.55
CA LEU A 179 11.23 -6.92 -2.38
C LEU A 179 11.65 -7.65 -1.10
N ALA A 180 12.31 -6.95 -0.18
CA ALA A 180 12.91 -7.53 1.01
C ALA A 180 12.44 -6.89 2.32
N ALA A 181 11.76 -5.73 2.25
CA ALA A 181 11.09 -5.11 3.40
C ALA A 181 9.73 -4.55 2.98
N GLY A 182 8.73 -4.73 3.83
CA GLY A 182 7.37 -4.28 3.59
C GLY A 182 6.56 -5.16 2.65
N THR A 183 5.48 -4.60 2.12
CA THR A 183 4.54 -5.29 1.23
C THR A 183 4.31 -4.51 -0.06
N ILE A 184 3.99 -5.24 -1.13
CA ILE A 184 3.63 -4.63 -2.40
C ILE A 184 2.25 -3.98 -2.25
N SER A 185 2.08 -2.75 -2.69
CA SER A 185 0.84 -1.98 -2.65
C SER A 185 0.41 -1.52 -4.04
N ASN A 186 -0.74 -0.92 -4.13
CA ASN A 186 -1.28 -0.33 -5.35
C ASN A 186 -1.63 1.15 -5.13
N MET A 187 -1.87 1.89 -6.22
CA MET A 187 -2.10 3.34 -6.15
C MET A 187 -3.36 3.69 -5.36
N TYR A 188 -4.40 2.85 -5.36
CA TYR A 188 -5.60 3.09 -4.58
C TYR A 188 -5.30 3.03 -3.07
N GLU A 189 -4.60 1.99 -2.60
CA GLU A 189 -4.19 1.84 -1.21
C GLU A 189 -3.24 2.97 -0.77
N ILE A 190 -2.30 3.35 -1.65
CA ILE A 190 -1.38 4.47 -1.42
C ILE A 190 -2.15 5.77 -1.25
N LEU A 191 -3.09 6.08 -2.17
CA LEU A 191 -3.87 7.31 -2.10
C LEU A 191 -4.79 7.34 -0.86
N SER A 192 -5.43 6.23 -0.53
CA SER A 192 -6.23 6.12 0.69
C SER A 192 -5.39 6.39 1.94
N ALA A 193 -4.18 5.80 2.01
CA ALA A 193 -3.27 6.04 3.13
C ALA A 193 -2.82 7.51 3.23
N LEU A 194 -2.62 8.19 2.09
CA LEU A 194 -2.28 9.61 2.05
C LEU A 194 -3.44 10.51 2.51
N GLN A 195 -4.69 10.15 2.17
CA GLN A 195 -5.89 10.88 2.60
C GLN A 195 -6.14 10.73 4.11
N ASP A 196 -5.85 9.55 4.67
CA ASP A 196 -6.02 9.26 6.09
C ASP A 196 -4.91 9.86 6.96
N ALA A 197 -3.81 10.31 6.36
CA ALA A 197 -2.68 10.86 7.09
C ALA A 197 -2.95 12.32 7.52
N GLU A 198 -2.62 12.64 8.77
CA GLU A 198 -2.67 14.02 9.26
C GLU A 198 -1.45 14.83 8.81
N LYS A 199 -0.32 14.13 8.63
CA LYS A 199 0.94 14.73 8.19
C LYS A 199 1.66 13.82 7.21
N VAL A 200 2.02 14.36 6.05
CA VAL A 200 2.84 13.66 5.05
C VAL A 200 4.20 14.34 4.95
N ILE A 201 5.26 13.56 5.17
CA ILE A 201 6.65 14.02 5.01
C ILE A 201 7.21 13.44 3.73
N ARG A 202 7.81 14.28 2.92
CA ARG A 202 8.46 13.92 1.65
C ARG A 202 9.89 14.42 1.72
N PRO A 203 10.89 13.52 1.80
CA PRO A 203 12.31 13.90 1.79
C PRO A 203 12.83 14.35 0.44
#